data_8effc1a67e0540f3874bd3e3563d5f9a
#
_entry.id   8effc1a67e0540f3874bd3e3563d5f9a
#
_cell.length_a   1.000
_cell.length_b   1.000
_cell.length_c   1.000
_cell.angle_alpha   90.00
_cell.angle_beta   90.00
_cell.angle_gamma   90.00
#
_symmetry.space_group_name_H-M   'P 1'
#
loop_
_entity.id
_entity.type
_entity.pdbx_description
1 polymer ?
#
loop_
_entity_poly.entity_id
_entity_poly.type
_entity_poly.pdbx_seq_one_letter_code
_entity_poly.pdbx_strand_id
1 'polypeptide(L)'
;MKALNKETAPKVQRPERIIQFGEGNFLRAFVDWIIYNMNEKTDFNSSVVVVQPIDKGMVDMLNAQDDLYHVNLQGLDKGEVVNSLTMIDVISRALNPYTQNDEFMKLAEQPEMRFVISNTTEAGIAFDPSCKLDDAPASSYPGKLTQLLYHRFKTFNGDKTKGLIIFPCELIFLNGHKLKETIYQYIDLWNLGNEFKTWFEEACGVYATLVDRIVPGFPRKDIDAIKEKIQYDDNLVVQAEIFHLWVIEAPQEVAKEFPADKAGLNVLFVPSEAPYHERKVTLLNGPHTVLSPVAYLSGVNIVRDACQHEVIGKYIHKVMFDELMETLNLPKDEVKKFAEDVLERFNNPFVDHAVTSIMLNSFPKYETRDLPGLKTYLGRKGKLPKGLVLGLAAIITYYKGGVRTDGAEIVPNDAPEIMNLLKELWATGCTKKVTEGVLGAEFIWGEDLNKIPGLAEAVKANLDSIQEKGMLETVKDILL
;
A
#
# COMPACT_ATOMS: atom_id res chain seq x y z
N MET A 1 8.23 -26.83 22.34
CA MET A 1 8.12 -26.58 20.87
C MET A 1 9.45 -26.90 20.22
N LYS A 2 9.44 -27.32 18.95
CA LYS A 2 10.68 -27.56 18.20
C LYS A 2 11.19 -26.24 17.63
N ALA A 3 12.52 -26.07 17.51
CA ALA A 3 13.06 -24.97 16.73
C ALA A 3 12.60 -25.13 15.26
N LEU A 4 12.27 -24.04 14.60
CA LEU A 4 11.94 -24.06 13.18
C LEU A 4 13.23 -23.93 12.37
N ASN A 5 13.62 -25.00 11.69
CA ASN A 5 14.78 -25.07 10.81
C ASN A 5 14.66 -26.27 9.86
N LYS A 6 15.58 -26.41 8.90
CA LYS A 6 15.57 -27.50 7.91
C LYS A 6 15.73 -28.92 8.49
N GLU A 7 16.17 -29.07 9.74
CA GLU A 7 16.28 -30.39 10.41
C GLU A 7 14.93 -30.82 10.98
N THR A 8 14.07 -29.87 11.31
CA THR A 8 12.81 -30.12 12.02
C THR A 8 11.58 -29.92 11.11
N ALA A 9 11.71 -29.20 10.00
CA ALA A 9 10.67 -28.90 9.06
C ALA A 9 11.14 -29.11 7.60
N PRO A 10 10.26 -29.51 6.67
CA PRO A 10 10.64 -29.68 5.27
C PRO A 10 11.00 -28.32 4.63
N LYS A 11 12.09 -28.30 3.88
CA LYS A 11 12.49 -27.18 3.01
C LYS A 11 12.80 -27.72 1.63
N VAL A 12 11.99 -27.31 0.66
CA VAL A 12 12.15 -27.77 -0.74
C VAL A 12 13.27 -26.98 -1.41
N GLN A 13 14.23 -27.68 -2.03
CA GLN A 13 15.27 -27.05 -2.82
C GLN A 13 14.74 -26.73 -4.21
N ARG A 14 14.83 -25.46 -4.62
CA ARG A 14 14.42 -24.96 -5.94
C ARG A 14 15.50 -24.08 -6.54
N PRO A 15 15.60 -23.93 -7.88
CA PRO A 15 16.54 -23.02 -8.51
C PRO A 15 16.37 -21.56 -8.01
N GLU A 16 17.49 -20.89 -7.76
CA GLU A 16 17.51 -19.46 -7.42
C GLU A 16 17.27 -18.63 -8.68
N ARG A 17 16.07 -18.09 -8.81
CA ARG A 17 15.66 -17.31 -9.98
C ARG A 17 15.24 -15.88 -9.63
N ILE A 18 15.12 -15.57 -8.34
CA ILE A 18 14.56 -14.31 -7.84
C ILE A 18 15.53 -13.68 -6.84
N ILE A 19 15.89 -12.41 -7.07
CA ILE A 19 16.58 -11.56 -6.09
C ILE A 19 15.51 -10.65 -5.46
N GLN A 20 15.43 -10.65 -4.13
CA GLN A 20 14.48 -9.83 -3.40
C GLN A 20 15.20 -8.84 -2.51
N PHE A 21 15.12 -7.54 -2.85
CA PHE A 21 15.61 -6.46 -2.00
C PHE A 21 14.57 -6.09 -0.95
N GLY A 22 14.81 -6.55 0.27
CA GLY A 22 13.93 -6.36 1.42
C GLY A 22 13.51 -7.68 2.05
N GLU A 23 13.60 -7.72 3.37
CA GLU A 23 13.29 -8.87 4.24
C GLU A 23 12.13 -8.59 5.18
N GLY A 24 11.48 -7.44 4.99
CA GLY A 24 10.41 -6.94 5.86
C GLY A 24 9.13 -7.77 5.82
N ASN A 25 8.24 -7.48 6.75
CA ASN A 25 6.96 -8.18 6.91
C ASN A 25 6.13 -8.18 5.62
N PHE A 26 6.14 -7.08 4.86
CA PHE A 26 5.32 -6.96 3.66
C PHE A 26 5.74 -7.96 2.58
N LEU A 27 7.02 -7.99 2.17
CA LEU A 27 7.47 -8.92 1.13
C LEU A 27 7.28 -10.37 1.56
N ARG A 28 7.57 -10.70 2.82
CA ARG A 28 7.40 -12.05 3.36
C ARG A 28 5.95 -12.53 3.34
N ALA A 29 5.00 -11.67 3.67
CA ALA A 29 3.58 -12.01 3.68
C ALA A 29 2.86 -11.72 2.35
N PHE A 30 3.52 -11.13 1.37
CA PHE A 30 2.94 -10.81 0.07
C PHE A 30 3.67 -11.54 -1.06
N VAL A 31 4.90 -11.14 -1.38
CA VAL A 31 5.65 -11.70 -2.53
C VAL A 31 6.04 -13.14 -2.28
N ASP A 32 6.67 -13.46 -1.14
CA ASP A 32 7.11 -14.84 -0.85
C ASP A 32 5.91 -15.78 -0.73
N TRP A 33 4.79 -15.30 -0.17
CA TRP A 33 3.54 -16.05 -0.13
C TRP A 33 2.95 -16.29 -1.55
N ILE A 34 3.05 -15.30 -2.44
CA ILE A 34 2.64 -15.45 -3.85
C ILE A 34 3.53 -16.47 -4.55
N ILE A 35 4.86 -16.40 -4.38
CA ILE A 35 5.82 -17.34 -4.95
C ILE A 35 5.58 -18.76 -4.44
N TYR A 36 5.30 -18.92 -3.13
CA TYR A 36 4.91 -20.20 -2.54
C TYR A 36 3.69 -20.77 -3.27
N ASN A 37 2.63 -19.99 -3.43
CA ASN A 37 1.43 -20.46 -4.13
C ASN A 37 1.67 -20.76 -5.62
N MET A 38 2.53 -19.99 -6.30
CA MET A 38 2.92 -20.32 -7.69
C MET A 38 3.67 -21.64 -7.76
N ASN A 39 4.60 -21.89 -6.83
CA ASN A 39 5.34 -23.17 -6.77
C ASN A 39 4.41 -24.35 -6.51
N GLU A 40 3.37 -24.19 -5.67
CA GLU A 40 2.42 -25.25 -5.34
C GLU A 40 1.39 -25.53 -6.44
N LYS A 41 1.06 -24.52 -7.27
CA LYS A 41 -0.08 -24.58 -8.18
C LYS A 41 0.30 -24.51 -9.67
N THR A 42 1.57 -24.24 -9.96
CA THR A 42 2.10 -24.11 -11.33
C THR A 42 3.51 -24.72 -11.42
N ASP A 43 4.07 -24.81 -12.62
CA ASP A 43 5.44 -25.28 -12.84
C ASP A 43 6.51 -24.18 -12.63
N PHE A 44 6.23 -23.19 -11.76
CA PHE A 44 7.14 -22.05 -11.58
C PHE A 44 8.50 -22.45 -10.99
N ASN A 45 8.50 -23.37 -10.04
CA ASN A 45 9.70 -24.02 -9.47
C ASN A 45 10.87 -23.06 -9.24
N SER A 46 10.68 -22.06 -8.39
CA SER A 46 11.67 -21.00 -8.17
C SER A 46 11.88 -20.72 -6.69
N SER A 47 13.09 -20.36 -6.30
CA SER A 47 13.39 -19.83 -4.98
C SER A 47 13.90 -18.39 -5.03
N VAL A 48 13.91 -17.77 -3.86
CA VAL A 48 14.24 -16.37 -3.63
C VAL A 48 15.56 -16.28 -2.88
N VAL A 49 16.47 -15.43 -3.36
CA VAL A 49 17.60 -14.94 -2.57
C VAL A 49 17.23 -13.57 -2.02
N VAL A 50 17.08 -13.47 -0.71
CA VAL A 50 16.80 -12.20 -0.04
C VAL A 50 18.08 -11.40 0.11
N VAL A 51 18.02 -10.12 -0.21
CA VAL A 51 19.13 -9.16 -0.08
C VAL A 51 18.69 -8.01 0.81
N GLN A 52 19.37 -7.85 1.94
CA GLN A 52 19.10 -6.77 2.89
C GLN A 52 19.50 -5.42 2.26
N PRO A 53 18.59 -4.44 2.15
CA PRO A 53 18.87 -3.20 1.41
C PRO A 53 19.73 -2.20 2.17
N ILE A 54 19.77 -2.28 3.51
CA ILE A 54 20.52 -1.40 4.41
C ILE A 54 21.41 -2.22 5.35
N ASP A 55 22.33 -1.57 6.08
CA ASP A 55 23.31 -2.24 6.96
C ASP A 55 22.67 -3.00 8.14
N LYS A 56 21.49 -2.57 8.58
CA LYS A 56 20.73 -3.20 9.68
C LYS A 56 19.40 -3.76 9.18
N GLY A 57 19.14 -5.02 9.47
CA GLY A 57 17.92 -5.69 9.03
C GLY A 57 17.72 -7.04 9.70
N MET A 58 17.01 -7.94 9.04
CA MET A 58 16.54 -9.20 9.60
C MET A 58 17.26 -10.45 9.05
N VAL A 59 18.28 -10.29 8.23
CA VAL A 59 18.97 -11.42 7.57
C VAL A 59 19.49 -12.45 8.59
N ASP A 60 20.07 -12.00 9.70
CA ASP A 60 20.55 -12.92 10.73
C ASP A 60 19.41 -13.72 11.37
N MET A 61 18.24 -13.11 11.55
CA MET A 61 17.05 -13.81 12.08
C MET A 61 16.49 -14.82 11.08
N LEU A 62 16.48 -14.48 9.77
CA LEU A 62 16.07 -15.39 8.71
C LEU A 62 16.99 -16.59 8.66
N ASN A 63 18.30 -16.37 8.58
CA ASN A 63 19.30 -17.42 8.53
C ASN A 63 19.28 -18.33 9.78
N ALA A 64 18.95 -17.77 10.96
CA ALA A 64 18.84 -18.56 12.21
C ALA A 64 17.70 -19.59 12.17
N GLN A 65 16.70 -19.41 11.31
CA GLN A 65 15.59 -20.35 11.07
C GLN A 65 15.70 -21.06 9.70
N ASP A 66 16.89 -21.09 9.09
CA ASP A 66 17.08 -21.58 7.71
C ASP A 66 16.07 -20.95 6.74
N ASP A 67 15.71 -19.66 6.93
CA ASP A 67 14.79 -18.85 6.14
C ASP A 67 13.34 -19.38 6.08
N LEU A 68 12.97 -20.27 7.01
CA LEU A 68 11.61 -20.78 7.17
C LEU A 68 10.81 -19.89 8.12
N TYR A 69 9.55 -19.67 7.82
CA TYR A 69 8.62 -18.94 8.68
C TYR A 69 7.16 -19.22 8.32
N HIS A 70 6.25 -18.82 9.20
CA HIS A 70 4.81 -18.96 8.93
C HIS A 70 4.17 -17.61 8.58
N VAL A 71 3.29 -17.64 7.59
CA VAL A 71 2.33 -16.57 7.30
C VAL A 71 0.98 -16.95 7.90
N ASN A 72 0.47 -16.08 8.77
CA ASN A 72 -0.85 -16.20 9.36
C ASN A 72 -1.82 -15.26 8.62
N LEU A 73 -2.69 -15.82 7.77
CA LEU A 73 -3.71 -15.05 7.07
C LEU A 73 -5.01 -15.04 7.85
N GLN A 74 -5.53 -13.85 8.13
CA GLN A 74 -6.75 -13.66 8.91
C GLN A 74 -7.67 -12.64 8.24
N GLY A 75 -8.97 -12.93 8.19
CA GLY A 75 -9.94 -12.00 7.64
C GLY A 75 -11.28 -12.65 7.32
N LEU A 76 -12.04 -11.97 6.48
CA LEU A 76 -13.26 -12.49 5.88
C LEU A 76 -13.00 -12.86 4.41
N ASP A 77 -13.57 -13.95 3.97
CA ASP A 77 -13.70 -14.33 2.56
C ASP A 77 -15.15 -14.72 2.30
N LYS A 78 -15.87 -13.90 1.54
CA LYS A 78 -17.30 -14.07 1.26
C LYS A 78 -18.16 -14.19 2.52
N GLY A 79 -17.82 -13.39 3.54
CA GLY A 79 -18.51 -13.37 4.82
C GLY A 79 -18.09 -14.45 5.83
N GLU A 80 -17.28 -15.42 5.42
CA GLU A 80 -16.77 -16.48 6.29
C GLU A 80 -15.45 -16.06 6.94
N VAL A 81 -15.30 -16.35 8.23
CA VAL A 81 -14.04 -16.08 8.96
C VAL A 81 -12.99 -17.09 8.58
N VAL A 82 -11.88 -16.59 8.04
CA VAL A 82 -10.71 -17.40 7.67
C VAL A 82 -9.53 -17.07 8.58
N ASN A 83 -8.88 -18.11 9.06
CA ASN A 83 -7.64 -18.03 9.82
C ASN A 83 -6.75 -19.21 9.43
N SER A 84 -5.79 -18.97 8.53
CA SER A 84 -4.92 -19.98 7.97
C SER A 84 -3.45 -19.69 8.26
N LEU A 85 -2.70 -20.75 8.56
CA LEU A 85 -1.26 -20.72 8.78
C LEU A 85 -0.57 -21.51 7.68
N THR A 86 0.36 -20.88 6.97
CA THR A 86 1.13 -21.49 5.90
C THR A 86 2.62 -21.33 6.20
N MET A 87 3.36 -22.43 6.22
CA MET A 87 4.82 -22.39 6.30
C MET A 87 5.39 -22.01 4.93
N ILE A 88 6.22 -20.99 4.91
CA ILE A 88 6.90 -20.49 3.70
C ILE A 88 8.33 -21.03 3.68
N ASP A 89 8.69 -21.64 2.55
CA ASP A 89 9.98 -22.31 2.32
C ASP A 89 10.69 -21.85 1.02
N VAL A 90 10.21 -20.73 0.46
CA VAL A 90 10.69 -20.27 -0.86
C VAL A 90 12.01 -19.52 -0.81
N ILE A 91 12.41 -19.00 0.36
CA ILE A 91 13.70 -18.32 0.49
C ILE A 91 14.80 -19.38 0.60
N SER A 92 15.74 -19.40 -0.37
CA SER A 92 16.89 -20.31 -0.35
C SER A 92 17.92 -19.89 0.69
N ARG A 93 18.23 -18.59 0.71
CA ARG A 93 19.17 -17.91 1.61
C ARG A 93 18.91 -16.42 1.68
N ALA A 94 19.43 -15.79 2.73
CA ALA A 94 19.39 -14.34 2.92
C ALA A 94 20.81 -13.78 3.06
N LEU A 95 21.09 -12.66 2.38
CA LEU A 95 22.40 -12.02 2.30
C LEU A 95 22.37 -10.58 2.84
N ASN A 96 23.37 -10.21 3.61
CA ASN A 96 23.68 -8.83 3.95
C ASN A 96 24.85 -8.32 3.07
N PRO A 97 24.61 -7.50 2.05
CA PRO A 97 25.66 -7.02 1.15
C PRO A 97 26.79 -6.25 1.85
N TYR A 98 26.52 -5.67 3.03
CA TYR A 98 27.53 -4.90 3.78
C TYR A 98 28.61 -5.79 4.42
N THR A 99 28.32 -7.08 4.59
CA THR A 99 29.26 -8.08 5.12
C THR A 99 29.56 -9.19 4.10
N GLN A 100 28.74 -9.33 3.06
CA GLN A 100 28.77 -10.42 2.07
C GLN A 100 28.69 -9.87 0.64
N ASN A 101 29.39 -8.76 0.34
CA ASN A 101 29.29 -8.12 -0.96
C ASN A 101 29.68 -9.03 -2.14
N ASP A 102 30.71 -9.87 -1.96
CA ASP A 102 31.13 -10.80 -3.01
C ASP A 102 30.04 -11.82 -3.33
N GLU A 103 29.34 -12.34 -2.31
CA GLU A 103 28.23 -13.28 -2.50
C GLU A 103 27.02 -12.59 -3.14
N PHE A 104 26.75 -11.34 -2.78
CA PHE A 104 25.75 -10.53 -3.43
C PHE A 104 26.07 -10.31 -4.93
N MET A 105 27.27 -9.92 -5.25
CA MET A 105 27.67 -9.68 -6.65
C MET A 105 27.68 -10.97 -7.49
N LYS A 106 27.97 -12.14 -6.91
CA LYS A 106 27.87 -13.44 -7.59
C LYS A 106 26.43 -13.77 -8.05
N LEU A 107 25.39 -13.15 -7.50
CA LEU A 107 24.03 -13.30 -8.01
C LEU A 107 23.91 -12.83 -9.46
N ALA A 108 24.70 -11.83 -9.86
CA ALA A 108 24.74 -11.36 -11.24
C ALA A 108 25.31 -12.40 -12.22
N GLU A 109 26.10 -13.36 -11.74
CA GLU A 109 26.77 -14.41 -12.52
C GLU A 109 25.88 -15.66 -12.71
N GLN A 110 24.76 -15.75 -11.99
CA GLN A 110 23.86 -16.89 -12.05
C GLN A 110 23.01 -16.85 -13.33
N PRO A 111 23.15 -17.82 -14.26
CA PRO A 111 22.43 -17.79 -15.54
C PRO A 111 20.91 -17.94 -15.39
N GLU A 112 20.46 -18.63 -14.34
CA GLU A 112 19.04 -18.88 -14.03
C GLU A 112 18.33 -17.68 -13.38
N MET A 113 19.08 -16.72 -12.86
CA MET A 113 18.51 -15.51 -12.23
C MET A 113 17.71 -14.72 -13.26
N ARG A 114 16.46 -14.44 -12.96
CA ARG A 114 15.54 -13.82 -13.91
C ARG A 114 14.75 -12.64 -13.35
N PHE A 115 14.40 -12.67 -12.06
CA PHE A 115 13.54 -11.65 -11.47
C PHE A 115 14.27 -10.86 -10.37
N VAL A 116 13.93 -9.59 -10.28
CA VAL A 116 14.27 -8.72 -9.14
C VAL A 116 12.99 -8.14 -8.60
N ILE A 117 12.79 -8.27 -7.29
CA ILE A 117 11.61 -7.71 -6.61
C ILE A 117 12.12 -6.86 -5.44
N SER A 118 11.50 -5.72 -5.19
CA SER A 118 11.94 -4.83 -4.11
C SER A 118 10.78 -4.22 -3.32
N ASN A 119 11.03 -3.95 -2.05
CA ASN A 119 10.23 -3.05 -1.22
C ASN A 119 11.16 -2.46 -0.14
N THR A 120 11.81 -1.36 -0.50
CA THR A 120 12.85 -0.70 0.29
C THR A 120 12.35 0.58 0.97
N THR A 121 11.04 0.72 1.13
CA THR A 121 10.29 1.90 1.57
C THR A 121 10.16 3.00 0.50
N GLU A 122 9.28 3.99 0.74
CA GLU A 122 9.05 5.11 -0.19
C GLU A 122 10.32 5.94 -0.44
N ALA A 123 11.23 6.00 0.55
CA ALA A 123 12.52 6.68 0.43
C ALA A 123 13.59 5.82 -0.25
N GLY A 124 13.35 4.54 -0.50
CA GLY A 124 14.35 3.60 -1.00
C GLY A 124 14.71 3.78 -2.46
N ILE A 125 13.78 4.26 -3.31
CA ILE A 125 14.05 4.58 -4.71
C ILE A 125 14.52 6.04 -4.81
N ALA A 126 15.75 6.28 -4.37
CA ALA A 126 16.38 7.60 -4.40
C ALA A 126 17.76 7.54 -5.06
N PHE A 127 18.10 8.62 -5.80
CA PHE A 127 19.42 8.80 -6.35
C PHE A 127 20.35 9.41 -5.29
N ASP A 128 21.46 8.72 -5.04
CA ASP A 128 22.54 9.22 -4.19
C ASP A 128 23.78 9.49 -5.04
N PRO A 129 24.10 10.75 -5.36
CA PRO A 129 25.25 11.08 -6.21
C PRO A 129 26.60 10.79 -5.55
N SER A 130 26.64 10.47 -4.27
CA SER A 130 27.86 10.10 -3.56
C SER A 130 28.27 8.65 -3.78
N CYS A 131 27.35 7.78 -4.25
CA CYS A 131 27.64 6.38 -4.58
C CYS A 131 28.66 6.26 -5.70
N LYS A 132 29.61 5.36 -5.53
CA LYS A 132 30.62 5.01 -6.53
C LYS A 132 30.37 3.61 -7.08
N LEU A 133 30.84 3.38 -8.31
CA LEU A 133 30.71 2.07 -8.95
C LEU A 133 31.48 0.96 -8.20
N ASP A 134 32.56 1.31 -7.53
CA ASP A 134 33.43 0.41 -6.76
C ASP A 134 33.09 0.34 -5.25
N ASP A 135 32.02 1.00 -4.80
CA ASP A 135 31.53 0.82 -3.44
C ASP A 135 31.10 -0.65 -3.22
N ALA A 136 31.36 -1.17 -2.03
CA ALA A 136 31.10 -2.57 -1.69
C ALA A 136 30.23 -2.73 -0.42
N PRO A 137 28.90 -2.56 -0.55
CA PRO A 137 28.09 -2.19 -1.72
C PRO A 137 27.86 -0.68 -1.84
N ALA A 138 27.25 -0.23 -2.94
CA ALA A 138 26.67 1.11 -3.05
C ALA A 138 25.67 1.38 -1.89
N SER A 139 25.58 2.62 -1.37
CA SER A 139 24.73 2.95 -0.23
C SER A 139 23.24 2.80 -0.55
N SER A 140 22.81 3.24 -1.73
CA SER A 140 21.40 3.19 -2.16
C SER A 140 21.00 1.86 -2.78
N TYR A 141 19.71 1.52 -2.70
CA TYR A 141 19.15 0.34 -3.39
C TYR A 141 19.30 0.43 -4.92
N PRO A 142 18.92 1.53 -5.60
CA PRO A 142 19.11 1.61 -7.05
C PRO A 142 20.57 1.57 -7.47
N GLY A 143 21.48 2.07 -6.63
CA GLY A 143 22.93 1.93 -6.85
C GLY A 143 23.38 0.47 -6.82
N LYS A 144 23.01 -0.29 -5.77
CA LYS A 144 23.26 -1.74 -5.67
C LYS A 144 22.71 -2.50 -6.88
N LEU A 145 21.49 -2.18 -7.29
CA LEU A 145 20.86 -2.81 -8.44
C LEU A 145 21.61 -2.48 -9.73
N THR A 146 22.04 -1.23 -9.91
CA THR A 146 22.80 -0.83 -11.09
C THR A 146 24.18 -1.52 -11.15
N GLN A 147 24.88 -1.64 -10.00
CA GLN A 147 26.12 -2.43 -9.91
C GLN A 147 25.90 -3.88 -10.34
N LEU A 148 24.84 -4.52 -9.84
CA LEU A 148 24.49 -5.90 -10.17
C LEU A 148 24.16 -6.07 -11.67
N LEU A 149 23.37 -5.17 -12.24
CA LEU A 149 23.00 -5.19 -13.66
C LEU A 149 24.23 -5.00 -14.56
N TYR A 150 25.11 -4.07 -14.19
CA TYR A 150 26.35 -3.84 -14.95
C TYR A 150 27.32 -5.02 -14.87
N HIS A 151 27.44 -5.64 -13.69
CA HIS A 151 28.24 -6.85 -13.52
C HIS A 151 27.69 -8.00 -14.38
N ARG A 152 26.36 -8.18 -14.38
CA ARG A 152 25.68 -9.19 -15.21
C ARG A 152 25.89 -8.96 -16.70
N PHE A 153 25.76 -7.71 -17.18
CA PHE A 153 26.07 -7.34 -18.56
C PHE A 153 27.47 -7.75 -18.96
N LYS A 154 28.46 -7.48 -18.12
CA LYS A 154 29.86 -7.87 -18.38
C LYS A 154 30.07 -9.38 -18.36
N THR A 155 29.48 -10.06 -17.37
CA THR A 155 29.61 -11.51 -17.21
C THR A 155 29.11 -12.27 -18.44
N PHE A 156 27.97 -11.84 -18.98
CA PHE A 156 27.34 -12.49 -20.13
C PHE A 156 27.63 -11.79 -21.47
N ASN A 157 28.60 -10.89 -21.54
CA ASN A 157 28.99 -10.17 -22.75
C ASN A 157 27.85 -9.52 -23.51
N GLY A 158 26.88 -8.94 -22.78
CA GLY A 158 25.72 -8.26 -23.34
C GLY A 158 24.64 -9.19 -23.94
N ASP A 159 24.64 -10.47 -23.59
CA ASP A 159 23.60 -11.41 -24.03
C ASP A 159 22.21 -10.91 -23.54
N LYS A 160 21.34 -10.58 -24.50
CA LYS A 160 20.01 -10.05 -24.22
C LYS A 160 19.07 -11.07 -23.53
N THR A 161 19.35 -12.38 -23.68
CA THR A 161 18.57 -13.43 -22.99
C THR A 161 18.83 -13.48 -21.50
N LYS A 162 19.87 -12.77 -21.03
CA LYS A 162 20.25 -12.68 -19.61
C LYS A 162 19.74 -11.40 -18.92
N GLY A 163 18.90 -10.62 -19.58
CA GLY A 163 18.21 -9.50 -18.96
C GLY A 163 17.29 -9.93 -17.81
N LEU A 164 17.00 -9.00 -16.91
CA LEU A 164 16.16 -9.24 -15.72
C LEU A 164 14.80 -8.55 -15.84
N ILE A 165 13.81 -9.16 -15.23
CA ILE A 165 12.46 -8.60 -15.02
C ILE A 165 12.41 -8.03 -13.60
N ILE A 166 12.08 -6.75 -13.46
CA ILE A 166 12.20 -6.00 -12.21
C ILE A 166 10.83 -5.47 -11.80
N PHE A 167 10.36 -5.87 -10.62
CA PHE A 167 9.08 -5.49 -10.02
C PHE A 167 9.31 -4.74 -8.70
N PRO A 168 9.42 -3.39 -8.70
CA PRO A 168 9.40 -2.62 -7.47
C PRO A 168 8.01 -2.66 -6.85
N CYS A 169 7.94 -2.86 -5.52
CA CYS A 169 6.72 -2.87 -4.72
C CYS A 169 6.66 -1.71 -3.72
N GLU A 170 7.51 -0.71 -3.87
CA GLU A 170 7.50 0.51 -3.07
C GLU A 170 6.21 1.31 -3.29
N LEU A 171 5.69 1.94 -2.23
CA LEU A 171 4.45 2.74 -2.28
C LEU A 171 4.68 4.10 -2.95
N ILE A 172 5.17 4.06 -4.18
CA ILE A 172 5.43 5.22 -5.05
C ILE A 172 4.59 5.02 -6.30
N PHE A 173 3.81 6.03 -6.68
CA PHE A 173 3.07 5.99 -7.94
C PHE A 173 4.04 5.86 -9.12
N LEU A 174 3.79 4.90 -10.01
CA LEU A 174 4.67 4.54 -11.13
C LEU A 174 6.10 4.22 -10.68
N ASN A 175 6.24 3.44 -9.61
CA ASN A 175 7.51 3.08 -8.98
C ASN A 175 8.55 2.49 -9.97
N GLY A 176 8.12 1.71 -10.96
CA GLY A 176 8.97 1.16 -12.01
C GLY A 176 9.59 2.25 -12.89
N HIS A 177 8.81 3.28 -13.25
CA HIS A 177 9.32 4.42 -14.02
C HIS A 177 10.36 5.19 -13.21
N LYS A 178 10.06 5.44 -11.92
CA LYS A 178 10.99 6.12 -11.01
C LYS A 178 12.30 5.35 -10.82
N LEU A 179 12.21 4.03 -10.64
CA LEU A 179 13.39 3.17 -10.52
C LEU A 179 14.23 3.20 -11.81
N LYS A 180 13.58 3.10 -12.98
CA LYS A 180 14.26 3.14 -14.28
C LYS A 180 14.99 4.47 -14.50
N GLU A 181 14.36 5.61 -14.17
CA GLU A 181 15.02 6.93 -14.20
C GLU A 181 16.24 6.97 -13.29
N THR A 182 16.14 6.43 -12.08
CA THR A 182 17.24 6.42 -11.12
C THR A 182 18.39 5.54 -11.59
N ILE A 183 18.12 4.41 -12.24
CA ILE A 183 19.16 3.57 -12.87
C ILE A 183 19.86 4.34 -13.99
N TYR A 184 19.15 5.10 -14.83
CA TYR A 184 19.78 5.95 -15.84
C TYR A 184 20.70 7.00 -15.24
N GLN A 185 20.32 7.61 -14.11
CA GLN A 185 21.18 8.56 -13.41
C GLN A 185 22.51 7.91 -12.96
N TYR A 186 22.49 6.65 -12.51
CA TYR A 186 23.72 5.91 -12.19
C TYR A 186 24.50 5.49 -13.42
N ILE A 187 23.84 5.11 -14.54
CA ILE A 187 24.52 4.83 -15.81
C ILE A 187 25.32 6.05 -16.25
N ASP A 188 24.73 7.23 -16.16
CA ASP A 188 25.39 8.49 -16.53
C ASP A 188 26.49 8.88 -15.51
N LEU A 189 26.19 8.82 -14.19
CA LEU A 189 27.14 9.13 -13.13
C LEU A 189 28.42 8.29 -13.20
N TRP A 190 28.28 6.99 -13.47
CA TRP A 190 29.40 6.05 -13.51
C TRP A 190 29.99 5.85 -14.91
N ASN A 191 29.48 6.56 -15.91
CA ASN A 191 29.93 6.47 -17.31
C ASN A 191 29.97 5.02 -17.84
N LEU A 192 28.89 4.26 -17.61
CA LEU A 192 28.84 2.82 -17.92
C LEU A 192 28.77 2.49 -19.41
N GLY A 193 28.63 3.50 -20.26
CA GLY A 193 28.71 3.40 -21.73
C GLY A 193 27.37 3.05 -22.40
N ASN A 194 27.31 3.36 -23.70
CA ASN A 194 26.09 3.18 -24.49
C ASN A 194 25.70 1.71 -24.70
N GLU A 195 26.68 0.80 -24.75
CA GLU A 195 26.42 -0.63 -24.94
C GLU A 195 25.64 -1.22 -23.75
N PHE A 196 26.02 -0.86 -22.52
CA PHE A 196 25.26 -1.27 -21.33
C PHE A 196 23.87 -0.61 -21.30
N LYS A 197 23.79 0.70 -21.62
CA LYS A 197 22.50 1.40 -21.67
C LYS A 197 21.54 0.74 -22.65
N THR A 198 22.01 0.42 -23.86
CA THR A 198 21.19 -0.27 -24.86
C THR A 198 20.78 -1.67 -24.41
N TRP A 199 21.70 -2.43 -23.80
CA TRP A 199 21.38 -3.74 -23.25
C TRP A 199 20.32 -3.64 -22.14
N PHE A 200 20.44 -2.66 -21.23
CA PHE A 200 19.45 -2.44 -20.18
C PHE A 200 18.07 -2.11 -20.76
N GLU A 201 18.01 -1.27 -21.78
CA GLU A 201 16.77 -0.89 -22.45
C GLU A 201 16.08 -2.04 -23.19
N GLU A 202 16.85 -2.92 -23.83
CA GLU A 202 16.32 -3.95 -24.71
C GLU A 202 16.15 -5.32 -24.01
N ALA A 203 16.96 -5.60 -23.01
CA ALA A 203 16.99 -6.90 -22.34
C ALA A 203 16.28 -6.92 -21.00
N CYS A 204 16.24 -5.79 -20.27
CA CYS A 204 15.64 -5.71 -18.95
C CYS A 204 14.26 -5.06 -19.01
N GLY A 205 13.30 -5.64 -18.26
CA GLY A 205 11.98 -5.06 -18.03
C GLY A 205 11.91 -4.44 -16.64
N VAL A 206 11.67 -3.13 -16.53
CA VAL A 206 11.38 -2.47 -15.24
C VAL A 206 9.93 -2.03 -15.27
N TYR A 207 9.07 -2.71 -14.52
CA TYR A 207 7.63 -2.57 -14.62
C TYR A 207 7.06 -1.92 -13.37
N ALA A 208 6.21 -0.90 -13.55
CA ALA A 208 5.50 -0.28 -12.43
C ALA A 208 4.52 -1.27 -11.82
N THR A 209 4.39 -1.24 -10.49
CA THR A 209 3.47 -2.12 -9.80
C THR A 209 2.68 -1.40 -8.70
N LEU A 210 1.44 -1.83 -8.51
CA LEU A 210 0.59 -1.44 -7.41
C LEU A 210 0.35 -2.66 -6.54
N VAL A 211 0.71 -2.56 -5.26
CA VAL A 211 0.49 -3.62 -4.27
C VAL A 211 -0.56 -3.20 -3.25
N ASP A 212 -1.37 -4.15 -2.80
CA ASP A 212 -2.37 -3.92 -1.77
C ASP A 212 -2.60 -5.19 -0.93
N ARG A 213 -2.14 -5.17 0.30
CA ARG A 213 -2.40 -6.10 1.38
C ARG A 213 -2.09 -5.42 2.70
N ILE A 214 -2.97 -5.52 3.69
CA ILE A 214 -2.69 -5.07 5.05
C ILE A 214 -1.84 -6.15 5.74
N VAL A 215 -0.65 -5.76 6.18
CA VAL A 215 0.31 -6.63 6.88
C VAL A 215 0.67 -5.99 8.22
N PRO A 216 -0.03 -6.32 9.31
CA PRO A 216 0.29 -5.83 10.65
C PRO A 216 1.67 -6.25 11.16
N GLY A 217 2.22 -7.33 10.61
CA GLY A 217 3.54 -7.84 10.94
C GLY A 217 3.53 -8.93 12.02
N PHE A 218 4.50 -8.91 12.94
CA PHE A 218 4.64 -9.94 13.94
C PHE A 218 3.49 -9.88 14.98
N PRO A 219 2.74 -10.97 15.20
CA PRO A 219 1.53 -11.00 16.03
C PRO A 219 1.86 -11.08 17.54
N ARG A 220 2.41 -10.02 18.14
CA ARG A 220 2.92 -10.01 19.51
C ARG A 220 1.91 -10.48 20.58
N LYS A 221 0.62 -10.20 20.37
CA LYS A 221 -0.44 -10.57 21.32
C LYS A 221 -0.81 -12.06 21.24
N ASP A 222 -0.72 -12.65 20.04
CA ASP A 222 -1.25 -13.97 19.74
C ASP A 222 -0.14 -15.01 19.48
N ILE A 223 1.13 -14.60 19.61
CA ILE A 223 2.27 -15.41 19.18
C ILE A 223 2.36 -16.75 19.92
N ASP A 224 2.05 -16.77 21.21
CA ASP A 224 2.12 -18.00 22.00
C ASP A 224 1.08 -19.03 21.54
N ALA A 225 -0.16 -18.56 21.28
CA ALA A 225 -1.22 -19.40 20.74
C ALA A 225 -0.91 -19.89 19.29
N ILE A 226 -0.28 -19.05 18.48
CA ILE A 226 0.16 -19.43 17.14
C ILE A 226 1.25 -20.48 17.22
N LYS A 227 2.29 -20.29 18.04
CA LYS A 227 3.38 -21.25 18.26
C LYS A 227 2.85 -22.59 18.78
N GLU A 228 1.89 -22.56 19.69
CA GLU A 228 1.22 -23.78 20.16
C GLU A 228 0.50 -24.52 19.03
N LYS A 229 -0.18 -23.78 18.14
CA LYS A 229 -0.90 -24.36 17.00
C LYS A 229 0.04 -24.96 15.95
N ILE A 230 1.13 -24.27 15.60
CA ILE A 230 2.10 -24.75 14.60
C ILE A 230 3.11 -25.76 15.18
N GLN A 231 3.27 -25.85 16.50
CA GLN A 231 4.22 -26.72 17.21
C GLN A 231 5.69 -26.38 16.96
N TYR A 232 5.99 -25.18 16.44
CA TYR A 232 7.35 -24.67 16.23
C TYR A 232 7.58 -23.37 17.00
N ASP A 233 8.83 -23.15 17.41
CA ASP A 233 9.31 -21.86 17.93
C ASP A 233 9.70 -20.95 16.75
N ASP A 234 8.70 -20.34 16.14
CA ASP A 234 8.86 -19.45 15.02
C ASP A 234 8.88 -17.98 15.48
N ASN A 235 10.02 -17.32 15.34
CA ASN A 235 10.21 -15.92 15.73
C ASN A 235 10.02 -14.95 14.57
N LEU A 236 9.63 -15.46 13.40
CA LEU A 236 9.43 -14.73 12.15
C LEU A 236 8.00 -14.79 11.66
N VAL A 237 7.06 -15.31 12.45
CA VAL A 237 5.63 -15.31 12.07
C VAL A 237 5.22 -13.93 11.60
N VAL A 238 4.55 -13.87 10.47
CA VAL A 238 3.99 -12.63 9.95
C VAL A 238 2.49 -12.76 9.74
N GLN A 239 1.75 -11.81 10.30
CA GLN A 239 0.30 -11.71 10.15
C GLN A 239 -0.05 -10.82 8.98
N ALA A 240 -1.04 -11.24 8.18
CA ALA A 240 -1.58 -10.47 7.09
C ALA A 240 -3.08 -10.72 6.90
N GLU A 241 -3.76 -9.81 6.22
CA GLU A 241 -5.13 -10.05 5.76
C GLU A 241 -5.16 -11.06 4.61
N ILE A 242 -6.33 -11.64 4.36
CA ILE A 242 -6.55 -12.58 3.24
C ILE A 242 -6.49 -11.86 1.90
N PHE A 243 -7.08 -10.67 1.82
CA PHE A 243 -7.07 -9.87 0.60
C PHE A 243 -5.63 -9.61 0.14
N HIS A 244 -5.42 -9.74 -1.15
CA HIS A 244 -4.18 -9.32 -1.82
C HIS A 244 -4.51 -8.84 -3.22
N LEU A 245 -3.77 -7.85 -3.69
CA LEU A 245 -3.84 -7.38 -5.06
C LEU A 245 -2.44 -6.95 -5.49
N TRP A 246 -1.99 -7.48 -6.61
CA TRP A 246 -0.78 -7.03 -7.28
C TRP A 246 -1.09 -6.68 -8.73
N VAL A 247 -1.07 -5.41 -9.05
CA VAL A 247 -1.22 -4.94 -10.43
C VAL A 247 0.17 -4.67 -10.99
N ILE A 248 0.50 -5.26 -12.11
CA ILE A 248 1.80 -5.17 -12.77
C ILE A 248 1.57 -4.58 -14.16
N GLU A 249 2.13 -3.39 -14.41
CA GLU A 249 2.08 -2.73 -15.71
C GLU A 249 3.12 -3.37 -16.64
N ALA A 250 2.77 -4.51 -17.22
CA ALA A 250 3.68 -5.30 -18.05
C ALA A 250 2.96 -5.99 -19.22
N PRO A 251 3.70 -6.34 -20.29
CA PRO A 251 3.18 -7.16 -21.37
C PRO A 251 2.75 -8.54 -20.90
N GLN A 252 1.78 -9.16 -21.59
CA GLN A 252 1.28 -10.50 -21.26
C GLN A 252 2.33 -11.61 -21.36
N GLU A 253 3.40 -11.39 -22.08
CA GLU A 253 4.54 -12.30 -22.14
C GLU A 253 5.21 -12.48 -20.77
N VAL A 254 5.22 -11.45 -19.95
CA VAL A 254 5.75 -11.49 -18.57
C VAL A 254 4.92 -12.42 -17.69
N ALA A 255 3.60 -12.44 -17.87
CA ALA A 255 2.71 -13.36 -17.15
C ALA A 255 3.00 -14.85 -17.45
N LYS A 256 3.58 -15.15 -18.61
CA LYS A 256 3.99 -16.52 -18.92
C LYS A 256 5.22 -16.96 -18.14
N GLU A 257 6.11 -16.03 -17.82
CA GLU A 257 7.30 -16.29 -17.01
C GLU A 257 7.02 -16.19 -15.50
N PHE A 258 6.01 -15.39 -15.09
CA PHE A 258 5.59 -15.18 -13.71
C PHE A 258 4.08 -15.51 -13.55
N PRO A 259 3.70 -16.79 -13.51
CA PRO A 259 2.32 -17.27 -13.72
C PRO A 259 1.44 -17.15 -12.46
N ALA A 260 1.46 -15.99 -11.78
CA ALA A 260 0.71 -15.77 -10.56
C ALA A 260 -0.82 -15.75 -10.79
N ASP A 261 -1.26 -15.26 -11.95
CA ASP A 261 -2.66 -15.34 -12.41
C ASP A 261 -3.15 -16.79 -12.55
N LYS A 262 -2.31 -17.68 -13.07
CA LYS A 262 -2.63 -19.12 -13.21
C LYS A 262 -2.66 -19.86 -11.88
N ALA A 263 -1.96 -19.34 -10.87
CA ALA A 263 -2.05 -19.87 -9.51
C ALA A 263 -3.36 -19.49 -8.79
N GLY A 264 -4.28 -18.77 -9.47
CA GLY A 264 -5.55 -18.31 -8.91
C GLY A 264 -5.40 -17.17 -7.92
N LEU A 265 -4.32 -16.41 -8.03
CA LEU A 265 -4.03 -15.25 -7.20
C LEU A 265 -4.56 -13.96 -7.85
N ASN A 266 -4.87 -12.97 -7.01
CA ASN A 266 -5.32 -11.66 -7.50
C ASN A 266 -4.12 -10.82 -7.95
N VAL A 267 -3.45 -11.29 -9.02
CA VAL A 267 -2.33 -10.64 -9.68
C VAL A 267 -2.72 -10.34 -11.12
N LEU A 268 -2.64 -9.08 -11.50
CA LEU A 268 -3.11 -8.58 -12.79
C LEU A 268 -1.94 -8.04 -13.60
N PHE A 269 -1.80 -8.51 -14.85
CA PHE A 269 -0.89 -7.95 -15.82
C PHE A 269 -1.67 -7.04 -16.77
N VAL A 270 -1.36 -5.75 -16.74
CA VAL A 270 -2.17 -4.71 -17.38
C VAL A 270 -1.30 -3.77 -18.22
N PRO A 271 -1.88 -3.10 -19.24
CA PRO A 271 -1.15 -2.11 -20.02
C PRO A 271 -0.87 -0.80 -19.27
N SER A 272 -1.62 -0.51 -18.19
CA SER A 272 -1.39 0.63 -17.30
C SER A 272 -1.93 0.36 -15.90
N GLU A 273 -1.16 0.69 -14.87
CA GLU A 273 -1.58 0.58 -13.47
C GLU A 273 -2.43 1.78 -13.00
N ALA A 274 -2.37 2.90 -13.71
CA ALA A 274 -2.98 4.15 -13.29
C ALA A 274 -4.49 4.05 -12.96
N PRO A 275 -5.34 3.36 -13.76
CA PRO A 275 -6.75 3.19 -13.42
C PRO A 275 -6.98 2.40 -12.13
N TYR A 276 -6.10 1.45 -11.82
CA TYR A 276 -6.16 0.63 -10.61
C TYR A 276 -5.68 1.40 -9.37
N HIS A 277 -4.67 2.27 -9.56
CA HIS A 277 -4.24 3.21 -8.54
C HIS A 277 -5.38 4.18 -8.20
N GLU A 278 -6.01 4.80 -9.22
CA GLU A 278 -7.18 5.66 -9.04
C GLU A 278 -8.29 4.93 -8.30
N ARG A 279 -8.63 3.69 -8.69
CA ARG A 279 -9.64 2.87 -8.03
C ARG A 279 -9.32 2.64 -6.54
N LYS A 280 -8.06 2.31 -6.22
CA LYS A 280 -7.62 2.10 -4.83
C LYS A 280 -7.73 3.39 -4.02
N VAL A 281 -7.23 4.50 -4.54
CA VAL A 281 -7.30 5.80 -3.86
C VAL A 281 -8.76 6.20 -3.63
N THR A 282 -9.61 6.05 -4.64
CA THR A 282 -11.02 6.46 -4.60
C THR A 282 -11.87 5.55 -3.72
N LEU A 283 -11.74 4.22 -3.77
CA LEU A 283 -12.67 3.29 -3.11
C LEU A 283 -12.13 2.68 -1.80
N LEU A 284 -10.83 2.77 -1.52
CA LEU A 284 -10.27 2.35 -0.24
C LEU A 284 -9.89 3.56 0.62
N ASN A 285 -9.09 4.47 0.08
CA ASN A 285 -8.53 5.57 0.85
C ASN A 285 -9.54 6.71 1.05
N GLY A 286 -10.33 7.05 0.03
CA GLY A 286 -11.38 8.08 0.11
C GLY A 286 -12.43 7.77 1.18
N PRO A 287 -13.12 6.61 1.13
CA PRO A 287 -14.08 6.23 2.16
C PRO A 287 -13.52 6.25 3.57
N HIS A 288 -12.28 5.80 3.79
CA HIS A 288 -11.62 5.92 5.08
C HIS A 288 -11.49 7.38 5.56
N THR A 289 -11.18 8.29 4.64
CA THR A 289 -10.97 9.71 4.96
C THR A 289 -12.26 10.37 5.44
N VAL A 290 -13.39 10.09 4.81
CA VAL A 290 -14.70 10.70 5.19
C VAL A 290 -15.45 9.92 6.27
N LEU A 291 -15.28 8.59 6.33
CA LEU A 291 -15.88 7.75 7.37
C LEU A 291 -15.32 8.09 8.75
N SER A 292 -14.00 8.27 8.85
CA SER A 292 -13.32 8.36 10.14
C SER A 292 -13.80 9.55 10.99
N PRO A 293 -13.88 10.80 10.51
CA PRO A 293 -14.41 11.90 11.31
C PRO A 293 -15.91 11.76 11.59
N VAL A 294 -16.70 11.22 10.66
CA VAL A 294 -18.14 10.94 10.89
C VAL A 294 -18.31 9.93 12.01
N ALA A 295 -17.56 8.82 11.98
CA ALA A 295 -17.60 7.80 13.02
C ALA A 295 -17.14 8.35 14.36
N TYR A 296 -15.99 9.03 14.40
CA TYR A 296 -15.43 9.57 15.63
C TYR A 296 -16.36 10.58 16.30
N LEU A 297 -16.90 11.53 15.55
CA LEU A 297 -17.84 12.53 16.07
C LEU A 297 -19.20 11.91 16.48
N SER A 298 -19.51 10.71 16.02
CA SER A 298 -20.68 9.92 16.43
C SER A 298 -20.39 8.99 17.62
N GLY A 299 -19.19 9.01 18.21
CA GLY A 299 -18.82 8.17 19.36
C GLY A 299 -18.25 6.80 19.00
N VAL A 300 -17.97 6.52 17.71
CA VAL A 300 -17.43 5.24 17.24
C VAL A 300 -15.94 5.38 16.95
N ASN A 301 -15.12 4.45 17.46
CA ASN A 301 -13.65 4.59 17.47
C ASN A 301 -12.90 3.67 16.51
N ILE A 302 -13.58 2.65 15.95
CA ILE A 302 -12.98 1.60 15.11
C ILE A 302 -13.74 1.52 13.79
N VAL A 303 -13.02 1.35 12.68
CA VAL A 303 -13.60 1.28 11.33
C VAL A 303 -14.65 0.17 11.23
N ARG A 304 -14.36 -1.04 11.75
CA ARG A 304 -15.30 -2.16 11.76
C ARG A 304 -16.63 -1.79 12.44
N ASP A 305 -16.55 -1.22 13.62
CA ASP A 305 -17.73 -0.86 14.39
C ASP A 305 -18.54 0.24 13.67
N ALA A 306 -17.87 1.16 12.97
CA ALA A 306 -18.51 2.16 12.14
C ALA A 306 -19.26 1.54 10.95
N CYS A 307 -18.66 0.56 10.27
CA CYS A 307 -19.31 -0.15 9.16
C CYS A 307 -20.51 -0.99 9.61
N GLN A 308 -20.46 -1.54 10.82
CA GLN A 308 -21.55 -2.33 11.42
C GLN A 308 -22.63 -1.46 12.08
N HIS A 309 -22.38 -0.18 12.31
CA HIS A 309 -23.35 0.73 12.90
C HIS A 309 -24.49 1.01 11.89
N GLU A 310 -25.75 0.89 12.32
CA GLU A 310 -26.92 0.96 11.44
C GLU A 310 -26.96 2.21 10.53
N VAL A 311 -26.63 3.38 11.07
CA VAL A 311 -26.67 4.65 10.34
C VAL A 311 -25.38 4.92 9.59
N ILE A 312 -24.23 4.74 10.25
CA ILE A 312 -22.91 5.02 9.65
C ILE A 312 -22.59 4.00 8.56
N GLY A 313 -23.00 2.72 8.72
CA GLY A 313 -22.87 1.70 7.68
C GLY A 313 -23.64 2.07 6.39
N LYS A 314 -24.84 2.65 6.51
CA LYS A 314 -25.58 3.16 5.35
C LYS A 314 -24.89 4.38 4.71
N TYR A 315 -24.29 5.25 5.52
CA TYR A 315 -23.53 6.40 5.03
C TYR A 315 -22.32 5.95 4.20
N ILE A 316 -21.50 5.05 4.72
CA ILE A 316 -20.32 4.58 3.99
C ILE A 316 -20.71 3.84 2.70
N HIS A 317 -21.78 3.04 2.74
CA HIS A 317 -22.33 2.41 1.55
C HIS A 317 -22.72 3.44 0.48
N LYS A 318 -23.45 4.51 0.89
CA LYS A 318 -23.80 5.61 -0.02
C LYS A 318 -22.58 6.28 -0.63
N VAL A 319 -21.57 6.62 0.18
CA VAL A 319 -20.33 7.24 -0.30
C VAL A 319 -19.63 6.34 -1.31
N MET A 320 -19.51 5.05 -1.01
CA MET A 320 -18.77 4.12 -1.87
C MET A 320 -19.51 3.80 -3.17
N PHE A 321 -20.79 3.38 -3.06
CA PHE A 321 -21.51 2.80 -4.20
C PHE A 321 -22.33 3.83 -5.00
N ASP A 322 -22.91 4.87 -4.35
CA ASP A 322 -23.75 5.85 -5.05
C ASP A 322 -22.95 7.08 -5.50
N GLU A 323 -21.79 7.34 -4.89
CA GLU A 323 -21.01 8.56 -5.18
C GLU A 323 -19.65 8.24 -5.83
N LEU A 324 -18.72 7.62 -5.10
CA LEU A 324 -17.35 7.40 -5.58
C LEU A 324 -17.26 6.39 -6.73
N MET A 325 -18.00 5.30 -6.68
CA MET A 325 -18.05 4.31 -7.77
C MET A 325 -18.43 4.92 -9.12
N GLU A 326 -19.32 5.92 -9.10
CA GLU A 326 -19.80 6.62 -10.30
C GLU A 326 -18.76 7.55 -10.92
N THR A 327 -17.61 7.75 -10.27
CA THR A 327 -16.54 8.63 -10.74
C THR A 327 -15.42 7.90 -11.49
N LEU A 328 -15.35 6.58 -11.38
CA LEU A 328 -14.30 5.75 -11.98
C LEU A 328 -14.61 5.38 -13.45
N ASN A 329 -13.55 5.09 -14.20
CA ASN A 329 -13.62 4.75 -15.63
C ASN A 329 -13.34 3.27 -15.94
N LEU A 330 -13.21 2.42 -14.92
CA LEU A 330 -13.08 0.97 -15.06
C LEU A 330 -14.45 0.29 -15.27
N PRO A 331 -14.50 -0.98 -15.73
CA PRO A 331 -15.73 -1.73 -15.86
C PRO A 331 -16.52 -1.77 -14.55
N LYS A 332 -17.82 -1.49 -14.62
CA LYS A 332 -18.67 -1.34 -13.41
C LYS A 332 -18.66 -2.56 -12.50
N ASP A 333 -18.67 -3.77 -13.05
CA ASP A 333 -18.66 -5.02 -12.27
C ASP A 333 -17.33 -5.20 -11.53
N GLU A 334 -16.22 -4.81 -12.15
CA GLU A 334 -14.89 -4.84 -11.52
C GLU A 334 -14.78 -3.81 -10.39
N VAL A 335 -15.28 -2.59 -10.63
CA VAL A 335 -15.31 -1.52 -9.61
C VAL A 335 -16.19 -1.92 -8.43
N LYS A 336 -17.38 -2.49 -8.71
CA LYS A 336 -18.31 -2.96 -7.69
C LYS A 336 -17.70 -4.08 -6.83
N LYS A 337 -17.09 -5.07 -7.50
CA LYS A 337 -16.41 -6.14 -6.78
C LYS A 337 -15.33 -5.61 -5.85
N PHE A 338 -14.52 -4.68 -6.32
CA PHE A 338 -13.46 -4.08 -5.49
C PHE A 338 -14.06 -3.30 -4.30
N ALA A 339 -15.17 -2.57 -4.48
CA ALA A 339 -15.85 -1.88 -3.38
C ALA A 339 -16.41 -2.86 -2.33
N GLU A 340 -16.97 -4.00 -2.77
CA GLU A 340 -17.42 -5.08 -1.89
C GLU A 340 -16.26 -5.70 -1.12
N ASP A 341 -15.13 -6.00 -1.78
CA ASP A 341 -13.91 -6.52 -1.15
C ASP A 341 -13.36 -5.52 -0.09
N VAL A 342 -13.42 -4.21 -0.37
CA VAL A 342 -13.03 -3.17 0.59
C VAL A 342 -13.94 -3.15 1.82
N LEU A 343 -15.26 -3.28 1.65
CA LEU A 343 -16.17 -3.38 2.78
C LEU A 343 -15.93 -4.64 3.63
N GLU A 344 -15.61 -5.77 3.02
CA GLU A 344 -15.19 -6.97 3.78
C GLU A 344 -13.94 -6.71 4.61
N ARG A 345 -12.94 -6.03 4.02
CA ARG A 345 -11.70 -5.64 4.72
C ARG A 345 -11.98 -4.70 5.89
N PHE A 346 -12.90 -3.74 5.74
CA PHE A 346 -13.32 -2.83 6.82
C PHE A 346 -14.00 -3.59 7.96
N ASN A 347 -14.70 -4.67 7.66
CA ASN A 347 -15.38 -5.54 8.62
C ASN A 347 -14.49 -6.66 9.19
N ASN A 348 -13.19 -6.69 8.89
CA ASN A 348 -12.28 -7.73 9.35
C ASN A 348 -12.25 -7.82 10.89
N PRO A 349 -12.69 -8.95 11.50
CA PRO A 349 -12.79 -9.09 12.95
C PRO A 349 -11.43 -9.15 13.67
N PHE A 350 -10.35 -9.36 12.93
CA PHE A 350 -8.99 -9.44 13.46
C PHE A 350 -8.24 -8.10 13.47
N VAL A 351 -8.84 -7.03 12.95
CA VAL A 351 -8.21 -5.72 12.84
C VAL A 351 -9.03 -4.66 13.55
N ASP A 352 -8.50 -4.11 14.62
CA ASP A 352 -9.07 -2.94 15.32
C ASP A 352 -8.42 -1.66 14.76
N HIS A 353 -8.87 -1.25 13.56
CA HIS A 353 -8.35 -0.06 12.90
C HIS A 353 -8.96 1.20 13.53
N ALA A 354 -8.18 1.89 14.36
CA ALA A 354 -8.62 3.11 15.04
C ALA A 354 -8.85 4.24 14.04
N VAL A 355 -10.03 4.85 14.03
CA VAL A 355 -10.36 5.96 13.13
C VAL A 355 -9.46 7.17 13.36
N THR A 356 -8.96 7.37 14.59
CA THR A 356 -8.01 8.44 14.92
C THR A 356 -6.68 8.34 14.20
N SER A 357 -6.20 7.13 13.91
CA SER A 357 -4.97 6.93 13.12
C SER A 357 -5.14 7.34 11.65
N ILE A 358 -6.37 7.27 11.15
CA ILE A 358 -6.72 7.66 9.78
C ILE A 358 -6.85 9.19 9.69
N MET A 359 -7.34 9.84 10.74
CA MET A 359 -7.63 11.28 10.76
C MET A 359 -6.41 12.20 10.88
N LEU A 360 -5.20 11.67 10.99
CA LEU A 360 -3.98 12.46 10.89
C LEU A 360 -3.86 13.07 9.49
N ASN A 361 -3.60 14.38 9.41
CA ASN A 361 -3.47 15.10 8.14
C ASN A 361 -4.70 14.93 7.22
N SER A 362 -5.90 15.21 7.74
CA SER A 362 -7.16 14.93 7.02
C SER A 362 -7.36 15.83 5.81
N PHE A 363 -6.91 17.07 5.84
CA PHE A 363 -7.09 18.01 4.73
C PHE A 363 -6.32 17.60 3.47
N PRO A 364 -4.99 17.33 3.51
CA PRO A 364 -4.28 16.80 2.34
C PRO A 364 -4.83 15.46 1.84
N LYS A 365 -5.36 14.62 2.75
CA LYS A 365 -6.00 13.38 2.34
C LYS A 365 -7.30 13.61 1.60
N TYR A 366 -8.15 14.52 2.06
CA TYR A 366 -9.39 14.85 1.36
C TYR A 366 -9.09 15.48 0.00
N GLU A 367 -8.13 16.39 -0.07
CA GLU A 367 -7.68 17.03 -1.32
C GLU A 367 -7.28 16.00 -2.37
N THR A 368 -6.46 15.02 -2.00
CA THR A 368 -5.94 14.04 -2.96
C THR A 368 -6.86 12.86 -3.23
N ARG A 369 -7.76 12.49 -2.30
CA ARG A 369 -8.55 11.25 -2.36
C ARG A 369 -10.02 11.46 -2.71
N ASP A 370 -10.63 12.53 -2.19
CA ASP A 370 -12.09 12.74 -2.25
C ASP A 370 -12.50 13.92 -3.12
N LEU A 371 -11.72 15.01 -3.12
CA LEU A 371 -12.02 16.21 -3.91
C LEU A 371 -12.06 15.93 -5.42
N PRO A 372 -11.17 15.12 -6.02
CA PRO A 372 -11.28 14.74 -7.43
C PRO A 372 -12.58 13.99 -7.72
N GLY A 373 -12.99 13.09 -6.83
CA GLY A 373 -14.25 12.36 -6.92
C GLY A 373 -15.46 13.29 -6.81
N LEU A 374 -15.46 14.24 -5.86
CA LEU A 374 -16.51 15.25 -5.72
C LEU A 374 -16.70 16.05 -7.02
N LYS A 375 -15.62 16.55 -7.60
CA LYS A 375 -15.66 17.33 -8.86
C LYS A 375 -16.15 16.49 -10.03
N THR A 376 -15.65 15.26 -10.14
CA THR A 376 -16.06 14.33 -11.22
C THR A 376 -17.55 13.99 -11.10
N TYR A 377 -18.01 13.71 -9.86
CA TYR A 377 -19.43 13.43 -9.61
C TYR A 377 -20.31 14.62 -9.97
N LEU A 378 -19.94 15.83 -9.52
CA LEU A 378 -20.66 17.07 -9.88
C LEU A 378 -20.73 17.25 -11.39
N GLY A 379 -19.62 17.06 -12.09
CA GLY A 379 -19.57 17.16 -13.57
C GLY A 379 -20.45 16.13 -14.28
N ARG A 380 -20.50 14.88 -13.76
CA ARG A 380 -21.29 13.79 -14.37
C ARG A 380 -22.78 13.84 -14.04
N LYS A 381 -23.12 14.24 -12.82
CA LYS A 381 -24.50 14.16 -12.30
C LYS A 381 -25.20 15.52 -12.19
N GLY A 382 -24.49 16.63 -12.35
CA GLY A 382 -25.04 17.98 -12.21
C GLY A 382 -25.48 18.33 -10.78
N LYS A 383 -25.05 17.57 -9.77
CA LYS A 383 -25.40 17.77 -8.35
C LYS A 383 -24.23 17.35 -7.46
N LEU A 384 -24.13 17.95 -6.28
CA LEU A 384 -23.10 17.60 -5.31
C LEU A 384 -23.33 16.21 -4.71
N PRO A 385 -22.26 15.43 -4.44
CA PRO A 385 -22.32 14.17 -3.69
C PRO A 385 -22.52 14.49 -2.20
N LYS A 386 -23.73 14.23 -1.67
CA LYS A 386 -24.11 14.60 -0.30
C LYS A 386 -23.19 13.98 0.77
N GLY A 387 -22.76 12.74 0.55
CA GLY A 387 -21.90 11.99 1.47
C GLY A 387 -20.49 12.57 1.55
N LEU A 388 -19.88 12.88 0.41
CA LEU A 388 -18.54 13.50 0.36
C LEU A 388 -18.56 14.90 0.96
N VAL A 389 -19.62 15.69 0.69
CA VAL A 389 -19.78 17.03 1.27
C VAL A 389 -19.96 16.97 2.79
N LEU A 390 -20.72 16.00 3.31
CA LEU A 390 -20.82 15.78 4.75
C LEU A 390 -19.48 15.35 5.35
N GLY A 391 -18.72 14.48 4.65
CA GLY A 391 -17.38 14.09 5.06
C GLY A 391 -16.44 15.28 5.23
N LEU A 392 -16.48 16.24 4.30
CA LEU A 392 -15.72 17.49 4.41
C LEU A 392 -16.16 18.33 5.61
N ALA A 393 -17.47 18.48 5.83
CA ALA A 393 -17.99 19.19 6.99
C ALA A 393 -17.61 18.50 8.31
N ALA A 394 -17.56 17.16 8.32
CA ALA A 394 -17.11 16.37 9.47
C ALA A 394 -15.61 16.60 9.77
N ILE A 395 -14.77 16.63 8.75
CA ILE A 395 -13.35 17.00 8.89
C ILE A 395 -13.24 18.40 9.51
N ILE A 396 -13.89 19.39 8.92
CA ILE A 396 -13.85 20.79 9.42
C ILE A 396 -14.32 20.83 10.88
N THR A 397 -15.37 20.09 11.25
CA THR A 397 -15.90 20.01 12.64
C THR A 397 -14.87 19.35 13.57
N TYR A 398 -14.22 18.27 13.16
CA TYR A 398 -13.20 17.61 13.96
C TYR A 398 -12.04 18.56 14.33
N TYR A 399 -11.64 19.44 13.41
CA TYR A 399 -10.58 20.42 13.65
C TYR A 399 -11.01 21.61 14.55
N LYS A 400 -12.27 21.66 14.96
CA LYS A 400 -12.69 22.58 16.05
C LYS A 400 -12.08 22.18 17.38
N GLY A 401 -11.73 20.91 17.56
CA GLY A 401 -11.26 20.38 18.84
C GLY A 401 -12.38 20.31 19.88
N GLY A 402 -12.00 20.20 21.15
CA GLY A 402 -12.92 20.14 22.27
C GLY A 402 -13.11 18.73 22.81
N VAL A 403 -14.32 18.43 23.29
CA VAL A 403 -14.64 17.16 23.95
C VAL A 403 -15.92 16.60 23.35
N ARG A 404 -15.94 15.30 23.04
CA ARG A 404 -17.13 14.58 22.62
C ARG A 404 -18.13 14.40 23.79
N THR A 405 -19.34 14.02 23.48
CA THR A 405 -20.41 13.78 24.48
C THR A 405 -20.08 12.67 25.48
N ASP A 406 -19.23 11.70 25.09
CA ASP A 406 -18.74 10.61 25.94
C ASP A 406 -17.49 10.97 26.77
N GLY A 407 -17.03 12.22 26.71
CA GLY A 407 -15.88 12.71 27.44
C GLY A 407 -14.53 12.52 26.73
N ALA A 408 -14.48 11.93 25.53
CA ALA A 408 -13.24 11.78 24.79
C ALA A 408 -12.78 13.13 24.22
N GLU A 409 -11.50 13.43 24.37
CA GLU A 409 -10.90 14.66 23.87
C GLU A 409 -10.73 14.58 22.33
N ILE A 410 -11.06 15.66 21.64
CA ILE A 410 -10.87 15.79 20.19
C ILE A 410 -9.55 16.53 19.96
N VAL A 411 -8.54 15.80 19.52
CA VAL A 411 -7.17 16.32 19.31
C VAL A 411 -6.79 16.18 17.83
N PRO A 412 -7.11 17.18 16.98
CA PRO A 412 -6.70 17.17 15.58
C PRO A 412 -5.19 17.36 15.46
N ASN A 413 -4.62 16.80 14.38
CA ASN A 413 -3.21 16.94 14.06
C ASN A 413 -3.03 17.06 12.53
N ASP A 414 -2.46 18.19 12.11
CA ASP A 414 -2.14 18.51 10.71
C ASP A 414 -0.98 19.51 10.66
N ALA A 415 -0.62 19.99 9.46
CA ALA A 415 0.37 21.04 9.29
C ALA A 415 0.02 22.29 10.13
N PRO A 416 1.02 22.97 10.72
CA PRO A 416 0.78 24.12 11.61
C PRO A 416 -0.07 25.23 10.98
N GLU A 417 0.08 25.47 9.68
CA GLU A 417 -0.68 26.48 8.95
C GLU A 417 -2.17 26.14 8.91
N ILE A 418 -2.51 24.86 8.69
CA ILE A 418 -3.90 24.37 8.69
C ILE A 418 -4.48 24.49 10.10
N MET A 419 -3.73 24.06 11.13
CA MET A 419 -4.16 24.12 12.52
C MET A 419 -4.43 25.56 12.96
N ASN A 420 -3.58 26.51 12.60
CA ASN A 420 -3.75 27.92 12.92
C ASN A 420 -4.98 28.51 12.20
N LEU A 421 -5.15 28.24 10.90
CA LEU A 421 -6.31 28.69 10.14
C LEU A 421 -7.61 28.22 10.79
N LEU A 422 -7.75 26.92 11.09
CA LEU A 422 -8.98 26.37 11.69
C LEU A 422 -9.23 26.97 13.08
N LYS A 423 -8.21 27.16 13.91
CA LYS A 423 -8.31 27.80 15.21
C LYS A 423 -8.84 29.23 15.10
N GLU A 424 -8.31 30.04 14.20
CA GLU A 424 -8.74 31.43 13.96
C GLU A 424 -10.19 31.49 13.46
N LEU A 425 -10.54 30.66 12.48
CA LEU A 425 -11.86 30.61 11.89
C LEU A 425 -12.93 30.18 12.92
N TRP A 426 -12.68 29.11 13.68
CA TRP A 426 -13.60 28.65 14.72
C TRP A 426 -13.76 29.65 15.89
N ALA A 427 -12.71 30.43 16.19
CA ALA A 427 -12.81 31.51 17.19
C ALA A 427 -13.81 32.62 16.82
N THR A 428 -14.19 32.74 15.53
CA THR A 428 -15.21 33.70 15.08
C THR A 428 -16.62 33.31 15.52
N GLY A 429 -16.87 32.07 15.90
CA GLY A 429 -18.20 31.55 16.24
C GLY A 429 -19.21 31.52 15.07
N CYS A 430 -18.74 31.72 13.83
CA CYS A 430 -19.61 31.86 12.64
C CYS A 430 -19.32 30.78 11.61
N THR A 431 -20.21 29.83 11.42
CA THR A 431 -20.08 28.72 10.48
C THR A 431 -19.89 29.21 9.04
N LYS A 432 -20.50 30.32 8.65
CA LYS A 432 -20.27 30.93 7.34
C LYS A 432 -18.81 31.32 7.13
N LYS A 433 -18.20 32.01 8.10
CA LYS A 433 -16.79 32.39 8.03
C LYS A 433 -15.87 31.18 8.05
N VAL A 434 -16.19 30.15 8.85
CA VAL A 434 -15.46 28.90 8.87
C VAL A 434 -15.50 28.26 7.47
N THR A 435 -16.67 28.11 6.88
CA THR A 435 -16.85 27.51 5.57
C THR A 435 -16.08 28.26 4.49
N GLU A 436 -16.36 29.57 4.35
CA GLU A 436 -15.74 30.41 3.30
C GLU A 436 -14.22 30.49 3.46
N GLY A 437 -13.73 30.58 4.70
CA GLY A 437 -12.31 30.64 4.98
C GLY A 437 -11.58 29.32 4.68
N VAL A 438 -12.16 28.19 5.06
CA VAL A 438 -11.57 26.87 4.77
C VAL A 438 -11.60 26.58 3.28
N LEU A 439 -12.74 26.77 2.60
CA LEU A 439 -12.89 26.52 1.17
C LEU A 439 -12.03 27.46 0.32
N GLY A 440 -11.79 28.72 0.78
CA GLY A 440 -10.92 29.69 0.11
C GLY A 440 -9.43 29.53 0.38
N ALA A 441 -9.04 28.54 1.18
CA ALA A 441 -7.63 28.33 1.54
C ALA A 441 -6.86 27.61 0.39
N GLU A 442 -6.44 28.37 -0.61
CA GLU A 442 -5.75 27.84 -1.80
C GLU A 442 -4.48 27.06 -1.48
N PHE A 443 -3.81 27.35 -0.36
CA PHE A 443 -2.63 26.58 0.07
C PHE A 443 -2.96 25.13 0.52
N ILE A 444 -4.23 24.85 0.83
CA ILE A 444 -4.73 23.50 1.13
C ILE A 444 -5.17 22.79 -0.16
N TRP A 445 -5.94 23.50 -1.00
CA TRP A 445 -6.70 22.90 -2.10
C TRP A 445 -6.07 23.11 -3.48
N GLY A 446 -5.03 23.94 -3.60
CA GLY A 446 -4.49 24.37 -4.89
C GLY A 446 -5.39 25.36 -5.65
N GLU A 447 -6.61 25.61 -5.15
CA GLU A 447 -7.61 26.49 -5.75
C GLU A 447 -8.64 26.97 -4.72
N ASP A 448 -9.45 27.97 -5.08
CA ASP A 448 -10.56 28.45 -4.26
C ASP A 448 -11.83 27.61 -4.49
N LEU A 449 -12.15 26.72 -3.55
CA LEU A 449 -13.33 25.84 -3.62
C LEU A 449 -14.66 26.59 -3.46
N ASN A 450 -14.69 27.84 -3.00
CA ASN A 450 -15.92 28.65 -3.00
C ASN A 450 -16.46 28.87 -4.40
N LYS A 451 -15.64 28.69 -5.45
CA LYS A 451 -16.04 28.77 -6.84
C LYS A 451 -16.82 27.56 -7.35
N ILE A 452 -16.85 26.46 -6.58
CA ILE A 452 -17.64 25.27 -6.93
C ILE A 452 -19.10 25.54 -6.60
N PRO A 453 -20.02 25.48 -7.59
CA PRO A 453 -21.42 25.84 -7.40
C PRO A 453 -22.11 25.07 -6.29
N GLY A 454 -22.65 25.77 -5.30
CA GLY A 454 -23.42 25.21 -4.20
C GLY A 454 -22.60 24.53 -3.10
N LEU A 455 -21.27 24.43 -3.25
CA LEU A 455 -20.43 23.70 -2.27
C LEU A 455 -20.39 24.45 -0.93
N ALA A 456 -20.15 25.76 -0.94
CA ALA A 456 -20.09 26.54 0.29
C ALA A 456 -21.42 26.50 1.08
N GLU A 457 -22.55 26.62 0.40
CA GLU A 457 -23.87 26.52 0.99
C GLU A 457 -24.11 25.12 1.61
N ALA A 458 -23.74 24.07 0.89
CA ALA A 458 -23.93 22.70 1.35
C ALA A 458 -23.04 22.33 2.55
N VAL A 459 -21.75 22.74 2.53
CA VAL A 459 -20.83 22.55 3.65
C VAL A 459 -21.33 23.32 4.87
N LYS A 460 -21.71 24.58 4.70
CA LYS A 460 -22.26 25.41 5.81
C LYS A 460 -23.51 24.78 6.42
N ALA A 461 -24.45 24.31 5.59
CA ALA A 461 -25.67 23.66 6.06
C ALA A 461 -25.36 22.41 6.90
N ASN A 462 -24.39 21.60 6.49
CA ASN A 462 -23.93 20.46 7.27
C ASN A 462 -23.24 20.88 8.57
N LEU A 463 -22.41 21.93 8.57
CA LEU A 463 -21.79 22.45 9.82
C LEU A 463 -22.86 22.93 10.80
N ASP A 464 -23.86 23.67 10.34
CA ASP A 464 -24.98 24.14 11.16
C ASP A 464 -25.76 22.94 11.76
N SER A 465 -26.09 21.96 10.93
CA SER A 465 -26.78 20.74 11.34
C SER A 465 -25.99 19.94 12.38
N ILE A 466 -24.69 19.76 12.17
CA ILE A 466 -23.81 19.05 13.12
C ILE A 466 -23.79 19.78 14.48
N GLN A 467 -23.72 21.11 14.48
CA GLN A 467 -23.73 21.89 15.73
C GLN A 467 -25.08 21.87 16.45
N GLU A 468 -26.20 21.88 15.71
CA GLU A 468 -27.52 21.93 16.25
C GLU A 468 -27.99 20.58 16.82
N LYS A 469 -27.79 19.48 16.08
CA LYS A 469 -28.38 18.17 16.40
C LYS A 469 -27.36 17.02 16.46
N GLY A 470 -26.09 17.31 16.24
CA GLY A 470 -25.02 16.34 16.30
C GLY A 470 -24.81 15.57 14.99
N MET A 471 -23.68 14.86 14.94
CA MET A 471 -23.23 14.19 13.71
C MET A 471 -24.19 13.10 13.25
N LEU A 472 -24.64 12.23 14.16
CA LEU A 472 -25.45 11.07 13.80
C LEU A 472 -26.81 11.45 13.18
N GLU A 473 -27.48 12.50 13.73
CA GLU A 473 -28.74 12.99 13.17
C GLU A 473 -28.51 13.68 11.80
N THR A 474 -27.39 14.37 11.64
CA THR A 474 -27.03 14.97 10.34
C THR A 474 -26.78 13.88 9.27
N VAL A 475 -26.17 12.76 9.65
CA VAL A 475 -26.01 11.60 8.73
C VAL A 475 -27.39 11.07 8.32
N LYS A 476 -28.34 10.91 9.25
CA LYS A 476 -29.70 10.44 8.90
C LYS A 476 -30.38 11.32 7.85
N ASP A 477 -30.20 12.63 7.93
CA ASP A 477 -30.85 13.57 6.98
C ASP A 477 -30.34 13.41 5.55
N ILE A 478 -29.06 13.14 5.36
CA ILE A 478 -28.53 12.96 4.01
C ILE A 478 -28.86 11.60 3.40
N LEU A 479 -29.33 10.63 4.23
CA LEU A 479 -29.77 9.32 3.77
C LEU A 479 -31.23 9.29 3.32
N LEU A 480 -32.00 10.33 3.68
CA LEU A 480 -33.36 10.54 3.18
C LEU A 480 -33.33 11.15 1.77
#